data_c5aa3b2f51494c3a2106e062c4c1c94d
#
_entry.id   c5aa3b2f51494c3a2106e062c4c1c94d
#
_cell.length_a   1.000
_cell.length_b   1.000
_cell.length_c   1.000
_cell.angle_alpha   90.00
_cell.angle_beta   90.00
_cell.angle_gamma   90.00
#
_symmetry.space_group_name_H-M   'P 1'
#
loop_
_entity.id
_entity.type
_entity.pdbx_description
1 polymer ?
#
loop_
_entity_poly.entity_id
_entity_poly.type
_entity_poly.pdbx_seq_one_letter_code
_entity_poly.pdbx_strand_id
1 'polypeptide(L)'
;GKENGPKFNPFFIPKMISDIAAGQISIMYGFHGPNYATCSACATSTNAIADAFNLIRLGKANVIVSGGSEAAIAACGVGGFNAMHALSTRNDSPETASRPFSASRDGFIMGEGGGCLVLEELEHAKARGAKIYAEVAGVGRSADAHHLTASHPEGLGAKLVMLNALEDAEMKPEEVDYIN
;
A
#
# COMPACT_ATOMS: atom_id res chain seq x y z
N GLY A 1 -33.16 25.16 -23.20
CA GLY A 1 -31.90 24.98 -22.59
C GLY A 1 -31.62 23.64 -21.93
N LYS A 2 -32.12 22.50 -22.47
CA LYS A 2 -31.80 21.17 -21.92
C LYS A 2 -30.89 20.31 -22.84
N GLU A 3 -30.18 20.93 -23.78
CA GLU A 3 -29.35 20.21 -24.74
C GLU A 3 -27.93 19.94 -24.32
N ASN A 4 -27.47 20.42 -23.16
CA ASN A 4 -26.12 20.22 -22.68
C ASN A 4 -26.12 19.49 -21.33
N GLY A 5 -26.48 18.19 -21.35
CA GLY A 5 -26.14 17.30 -20.23
C GLY A 5 -24.63 17.28 -19.97
N PRO A 6 -24.17 16.82 -18.78
CA PRO A 6 -22.76 16.78 -18.46
C PRO A 6 -22.00 15.96 -19.52
N LYS A 7 -21.00 16.57 -20.15
CA LYS A 7 -20.12 15.88 -21.11
C LYS A 7 -18.98 15.25 -20.33
N PHE A 8 -18.90 13.93 -20.37
CA PHE A 8 -17.81 13.18 -19.77
C PHE A 8 -16.78 12.75 -20.82
N ASN A 9 -15.52 12.71 -20.42
CA ASN A 9 -14.47 12.10 -21.23
C ASN A 9 -14.77 10.59 -21.37
N PRO A 10 -14.68 9.98 -22.57
CA PRO A 10 -14.91 8.55 -22.76
C PRO A 10 -14.02 7.65 -21.88
N PHE A 11 -12.86 8.16 -21.48
CA PHE A 11 -11.92 7.45 -20.58
C PHE A 11 -12.12 7.80 -19.09
N PHE A 12 -13.21 8.51 -18.73
CA PHE A 12 -13.44 8.88 -17.32
C PHE A 12 -13.50 7.67 -16.41
N ILE A 13 -14.33 6.68 -16.73
CA ILE A 13 -14.44 5.45 -15.93
C ILE A 13 -13.12 4.65 -15.93
N PRO A 14 -12.49 4.34 -17.09
CA PRO A 14 -11.19 3.68 -17.10
C PRO A 14 -10.08 4.38 -16.31
N LYS A 15 -10.15 5.70 -16.15
CA LYS A 15 -9.17 6.45 -15.35
C LYS A 15 -9.49 6.47 -13.85
N MET A 16 -10.71 6.14 -13.47
CA MET A 16 -11.20 6.27 -12.09
C MET A 16 -11.21 4.95 -11.33
N ILE A 17 -11.30 3.81 -12.01
CA ILE A 17 -11.32 2.49 -11.38
C ILE A 17 -9.95 2.17 -10.78
N SER A 18 -9.96 1.60 -9.56
CA SER A 18 -8.75 1.42 -8.75
C SER A 18 -7.78 0.37 -9.29
N ASP A 19 -8.24 -0.57 -10.11
CA ASP A 19 -7.43 -1.65 -10.69
C ASP A 19 -6.78 -1.30 -12.04
N ILE A 20 -7.01 -0.09 -12.56
CA ILE A 20 -6.52 0.29 -13.90
C ILE A 20 -4.99 0.26 -14.01
N ALA A 21 -4.26 0.57 -12.93
CA ALA A 21 -2.81 0.51 -12.93
C ALA A 21 -2.31 -0.92 -13.16
N ALA A 22 -2.89 -1.88 -12.44
CA ALA A 22 -2.62 -3.30 -12.63
C ALA A 22 -3.03 -3.78 -14.04
N GLY A 23 -4.18 -3.33 -14.53
CA GLY A 23 -4.65 -3.60 -15.88
C GLY A 23 -3.70 -3.08 -16.97
N GLN A 24 -3.17 -1.87 -16.83
CA GLN A 24 -2.20 -1.30 -17.78
C GLN A 24 -0.87 -2.07 -17.78
N ILE A 25 -0.38 -2.48 -16.62
CA ILE A 25 0.82 -3.32 -16.52
C ILE A 25 0.59 -4.65 -17.20
N SER A 26 -0.56 -5.29 -16.97
CA SER A 26 -0.96 -6.54 -17.63
C SER A 26 -0.95 -6.41 -19.15
N ILE A 27 -1.56 -5.36 -19.70
CA ILE A 27 -1.59 -5.10 -21.16
C ILE A 27 -0.18 -4.84 -21.68
N MET A 28 0.61 -4.02 -21.01
CA MET A 28 1.96 -3.62 -21.47
C MET A 28 2.92 -4.80 -21.57
N TYR A 29 2.83 -5.73 -20.65
CA TYR A 29 3.78 -6.85 -20.54
C TYR A 29 3.17 -8.21 -20.94
N GLY A 30 1.90 -8.26 -21.32
CA GLY A 30 1.23 -9.51 -21.69
C GLY A 30 1.05 -10.46 -20.51
N PHE A 31 0.81 -9.95 -19.29
CA PHE A 31 0.60 -10.78 -18.11
C PHE A 31 -0.85 -11.23 -18.01
N HIS A 32 -1.08 -12.53 -17.86
CA HIS A 32 -2.41 -13.16 -17.87
C HIS A 32 -2.79 -13.79 -16.51
N GLY A 33 -1.97 -13.61 -15.50
CA GLY A 33 -2.21 -14.12 -14.13
C GLY A 33 -3.26 -13.32 -13.37
N PRO A 34 -3.39 -13.56 -12.05
CA PRO A 34 -4.29 -12.79 -11.19
C PRO A 34 -4.01 -11.28 -11.31
N ASN A 35 -5.08 -10.49 -11.51
CA ASN A 35 -4.99 -9.05 -11.74
C ASN A 35 -6.15 -8.36 -11.02
N TYR A 36 -5.86 -7.62 -9.95
CA TYR A 36 -6.85 -6.91 -9.15
C TYR A 36 -6.17 -5.88 -8.24
N ALA A 37 -6.96 -4.99 -7.64
CA ALA A 37 -6.51 -4.07 -6.61
C ALA A 37 -7.06 -4.50 -5.24
N THR A 38 -6.23 -4.35 -4.21
CA THR A 38 -6.65 -4.43 -2.81
C THR A 38 -7.17 -3.06 -2.34
N CYS A 39 -7.89 -3.04 -1.23
CA CYS A 39 -8.35 -1.79 -0.61
C CYS A 39 -8.31 -1.91 0.92
N SER A 40 -7.39 -1.21 1.56
CA SER A 40 -7.25 -1.12 3.00
C SER A 40 -6.56 0.18 3.43
N ALA A 41 -6.96 1.30 2.81
CA ALA A 41 -6.43 2.64 3.05
C ALA A 41 -4.88 2.66 3.00
N CYS A 42 -4.22 3.20 4.02
CA CYS A 42 -2.75 3.32 4.07
C CYS A 42 -2.01 1.97 4.02
N ALA A 43 -2.64 0.87 4.43
CA ALA A 43 -2.08 -0.48 4.40
C ALA A 43 -2.25 -1.20 3.05
N THR A 44 -2.89 -0.58 2.06
CA THR A 44 -3.27 -1.23 0.78
C THR A 44 -2.07 -1.85 0.07
N SER A 45 -0.97 -1.12 -0.09
CA SER A 45 0.22 -1.63 -0.79
C SER A 45 0.86 -2.81 -0.05
N THR A 46 0.93 -2.75 1.27
CA THR A 46 1.43 -3.86 2.10
C THR A 46 0.52 -5.08 1.98
N ASN A 47 -0.80 -4.89 1.97
CA ASN A 47 -1.75 -5.98 1.76
C ASN A 47 -1.68 -6.57 0.35
N ALA A 48 -1.43 -5.74 -0.68
CA ALA A 48 -1.19 -6.22 -2.04
C ALA A 48 0.05 -7.13 -2.13
N ILE A 49 1.14 -6.74 -1.46
CA ILE A 49 2.36 -7.56 -1.38
C ILE A 49 2.08 -8.86 -0.62
N ALA A 50 1.35 -8.80 0.50
CA ALA A 50 0.96 -9.97 1.27
C ALA A 50 0.06 -10.94 0.48
N ASP A 51 -0.85 -10.43 -0.36
CA ASP A 51 -1.67 -11.25 -1.25
C ASP A 51 -0.83 -11.91 -2.34
N ALA A 52 0.07 -11.16 -2.96
CA ALA A 52 0.99 -11.67 -3.97
C ALA A 52 1.89 -12.79 -3.40
N PHE A 53 2.43 -12.60 -2.20
CA PHE A 53 3.19 -13.63 -1.47
C PHE A 53 2.35 -14.91 -1.27
N ASN A 54 1.11 -14.76 -0.79
CA ASN A 54 0.23 -15.91 -0.57
C ASN A 54 -0.14 -16.62 -1.88
N LEU A 55 -0.40 -15.89 -2.97
CA LEU A 55 -0.69 -16.49 -4.27
C LEU A 55 0.48 -17.31 -4.80
N ILE A 56 1.72 -16.81 -4.63
CA ILE A 56 2.92 -17.54 -5.03
C ILE A 56 3.11 -18.79 -4.15
N ARG A 57 2.99 -18.64 -2.82
CA ARG A 57 3.08 -19.75 -1.87
C ARG A 57 2.05 -20.85 -2.12
N LEU A 58 0.86 -20.47 -2.61
CA LEU A 58 -0.20 -21.42 -3.01
C LEU A 58 -0.03 -21.97 -4.44
N GLY A 59 1.05 -21.66 -5.13
CA GLY A 59 1.32 -22.13 -6.48
C GLY A 59 0.36 -21.58 -7.56
N LYS A 60 -0.26 -20.41 -7.30
CA LYS A 60 -1.19 -19.76 -8.25
C LYS A 60 -0.47 -18.90 -9.30
N ALA A 61 0.77 -18.51 -9.03
CA ALA A 61 1.66 -17.82 -9.94
C ALA A 61 3.11 -18.03 -9.50
N ASN A 62 4.05 -17.99 -10.43
CA ASN A 62 5.48 -18.03 -10.12
C ASN A 62 6.08 -16.64 -9.92
N VAL A 63 5.52 -15.62 -10.60
CA VAL A 63 5.98 -14.23 -10.55
C VAL A 63 4.78 -13.31 -10.48
N ILE A 64 4.79 -12.34 -9.57
CA ILE A 64 3.76 -11.31 -9.45
C ILE A 64 4.44 -9.94 -9.26
N VAL A 65 4.01 -8.95 -10.02
CA VAL A 65 4.33 -7.53 -9.79
C VAL A 65 3.28 -6.98 -8.82
N SER A 66 3.70 -6.50 -7.67
CA SER A 66 2.81 -5.98 -6.62
C SER A 66 3.37 -4.72 -5.99
N GLY A 67 2.50 -3.83 -5.54
CA GLY A 67 2.89 -2.56 -4.94
C GLY A 67 1.71 -1.61 -4.82
N GLY A 68 1.98 -0.32 -4.93
CA GLY A 68 0.93 0.69 -4.89
C GLY A 68 1.34 2.02 -5.46
N SER A 69 0.37 2.88 -5.65
CA SER A 69 0.55 4.25 -6.14
C SER A 69 -0.45 5.18 -5.48
N GLU A 70 -0.07 6.44 -5.33
CA GLU A 70 -0.89 7.50 -4.76
C GLU A 70 -0.69 8.79 -5.54
N ALA A 71 -1.78 9.47 -5.90
CA ALA A 71 -1.79 10.77 -6.54
C ALA A 71 -2.98 11.61 -5.99
N ALA A 72 -3.00 11.81 -4.68
CA ALA A 72 -4.12 12.40 -3.95
C ALA A 72 -3.99 13.92 -3.73
N ILE A 73 -2.93 14.58 -4.20
CA ILE A 73 -2.75 16.04 -4.05
C ILE A 73 -3.64 16.77 -5.06
N ALA A 74 -4.93 16.71 -4.81
CA ALA A 74 -5.98 17.38 -5.54
C ALA A 74 -6.89 18.13 -4.57
N ALA A 75 -7.71 19.05 -5.08
CA ALA A 75 -8.56 19.88 -4.22
C ALA A 75 -9.45 19.08 -3.26
N CYS A 76 -10.00 17.94 -3.70
CA CYS A 76 -10.80 17.07 -2.85
C CYS A 76 -9.97 16.33 -1.79
N GLY A 77 -8.76 15.86 -2.13
CA GLY A 77 -7.86 15.18 -1.19
C GLY A 77 -7.35 16.12 -0.11
N VAL A 78 -6.78 17.26 -0.53
CA VAL A 78 -6.31 18.30 0.39
C VAL A 78 -7.46 18.85 1.24
N GLY A 79 -8.60 19.18 0.61
CA GLY A 79 -9.77 19.72 1.32
C GLY A 79 -10.36 18.74 2.33
N GLY A 80 -10.42 17.44 1.97
CA GLY A 80 -10.90 16.40 2.87
C GLY A 80 -10.04 16.24 4.13
N PHE A 81 -8.73 16.09 3.98
CA PHE A 81 -7.81 15.99 5.11
C PHE A 81 -7.71 17.29 5.92
N ASN A 82 -7.80 18.46 5.26
CA ASN A 82 -7.85 19.74 5.94
C ASN A 82 -9.11 19.88 6.80
N ALA A 83 -10.27 19.44 6.32
CA ALA A 83 -11.52 19.45 7.08
C ALA A 83 -11.46 18.55 8.33
N MET A 84 -10.62 17.52 8.32
CA MET A 84 -10.33 16.67 9.48
C MET A 84 -9.29 17.27 10.43
N HIS A 85 -8.71 18.43 10.11
CA HIS A 85 -7.57 19.02 10.85
C HIS A 85 -6.37 18.06 10.95
N ALA A 86 -6.15 17.25 9.91
CA ALA A 86 -5.12 16.20 9.91
C ALA A 86 -3.79 16.65 9.30
N LEU A 87 -3.81 17.73 8.50
CA LEU A 87 -2.61 18.24 7.83
C LEU A 87 -1.85 19.23 8.69
N SER A 88 -0.52 19.21 8.61
CA SER A 88 0.34 20.26 9.15
C SER A 88 0.01 21.60 8.48
N THR A 89 -0.02 22.67 9.29
CA THR A 89 -0.22 24.04 8.83
C THR A 89 1.07 24.86 8.81
N ARG A 90 2.22 24.20 8.95
CA ARG A 90 3.54 24.83 9.02
C ARG A 90 4.03 25.30 7.65
N ASN A 91 3.40 26.33 7.11
CA ASN A 91 3.74 26.91 5.82
C ASN A 91 4.89 27.91 5.88
N ASP A 92 5.28 28.34 7.08
CA ASP A 92 6.45 29.19 7.35
C ASP A 92 7.78 28.42 7.30
N SER A 93 7.73 27.09 7.42
CA SER A 93 8.91 26.22 7.42
C SER A 93 8.54 24.85 6.78
N PRO A 94 8.21 24.81 5.48
CA PRO A 94 7.67 23.62 4.81
C PRO A 94 8.66 22.45 4.77
N GLU A 95 9.95 22.73 4.67
CA GLU A 95 11.03 21.71 4.66
C GLU A 95 11.15 20.94 5.98
N THR A 96 10.59 21.49 7.07
CA THR A 96 10.58 20.84 8.40
C THR A 96 9.17 20.47 8.87
N ALA A 97 8.16 20.60 8.02
CA ALA A 97 6.77 20.34 8.39
C ALA A 97 6.51 18.85 8.61
N SER A 98 7.06 17.97 7.76
CA SER A 98 7.01 16.51 7.99
C SER A 98 8.02 16.13 9.08
N ARG A 99 7.51 15.75 10.25
CA ARG A 99 8.34 15.44 11.44
C ARG A 99 7.72 14.31 12.26
N PRO A 100 7.68 13.08 11.73
CA PRO A 100 7.11 11.94 12.44
C PRO A 100 7.83 11.73 13.78
N PHE A 101 7.06 11.31 14.80
CA PHE A 101 7.51 11.11 16.18
C PHE A 101 7.99 12.35 16.94
N SER A 102 8.10 13.52 16.33
CA SER A 102 8.46 14.75 17.02
C SER A 102 7.36 15.21 17.99
N ALA A 103 7.73 15.73 19.16
CA ALA A 103 6.78 16.33 20.11
C ALA A 103 6.08 17.57 19.53
N SER A 104 6.71 18.27 18.59
CA SER A 104 6.19 19.49 17.96
C SER A 104 5.46 19.23 16.62
N ARG A 105 5.16 17.99 16.28
CA ARG A 105 4.37 17.68 15.07
C ARG A 105 2.95 18.20 15.21
N ASP A 106 2.39 18.71 14.13
CA ASP A 106 1.06 19.34 14.09
C ASP A 106 0.14 18.76 13.01
N GLY A 107 0.53 17.66 12.39
CA GLY A 107 -0.20 16.99 11.32
C GLY A 107 0.76 16.31 10.34
N PHE A 108 0.23 15.69 9.32
CA PHE A 108 1.04 15.06 8.28
C PHE A 108 1.10 15.91 7.00
N ILE A 109 2.01 15.58 6.11
CA ILE A 109 2.12 16.15 4.77
C ILE A 109 1.70 15.08 3.76
N MET A 110 0.81 15.44 2.84
CA MET A 110 0.41 14.55 1.76
C MET A 110 1.59 14.30 0.82
N GLY A 111 1.78 13.05 0.43
CA GLY A 111 2.77 12.66 -0.57
C GLY A 111 2.09 12.02 -1.78
N GLU A 112 2.80 11.98 -2.88
CA GLU A 112 2.45 11.23 -4.09
C GLU A 112 3.61 10.37 -4.50
N GLY A 113 3.34 9.28 -5.19
CA GLY A 113 4.37 8.39 -5.69
C GLY A 113 3.82 7.03 -6.10
N GLY A 114 4.71 6.18 -6.54
CA GLY A 114 4.41 4.80 -6.87
C GLY A 114 5.64 3.93 -6.72
N GLY A 115 5.42 2.69 -6.32
CA GLY A 115 6.47 1.69 -6.21
C GLY A 115 5.92 0.29 -6.34
N CYS A 116 6.73 -0.60 -6.87
CA CYS A 116 6.38 -2.00 -6.98
C CYS A 116 7.58 -2.91 -6.69
N LEU A 117 7.25 -4.10 -6.25
CA LEU A 117 8.18 -5.21 -6.09
C LEU A 117 7.81 -6.30 -7.11
N VAL A 118 8.82 -7.01 -7.60
CA VAL A 118 8.65 -8.25 -8.32
C VAL A 118 8.87 -9.37 -7.31
N LEU A 119 7.78 -10.02 -6.91
CA LEU A 119 7.83 -11.21 -6.07
C LEU A 119 7.92 -12.43 -6.97
N GLU A 120 8.78 -13.36 -6.61
CA GLU A 120 9.05 -14.54 -7.44
C GLU A 120 9.28 -15.76 -6.54
N GLU A 121 8.80 -16.90 -6.98
CA GLU A 121 9.06 -18.17 -6.31
C GLU A 121 10.57 -18.46 -6.32
N LEU A 122 11.09 -18.94 -5.19
CA LEU A 122 12.53 -19.01 -4.93
C LEU A 122 13.28 -19.90 -5.96
N GLU A 123 12.77 -21.09 -6.22
CA GLU A 123 13.44 -22.01 -7.14
C GLU A 123 13.33 -21.56 -8.59
N HIS A 124 12.21 -20.89 -8.95
CA HIS A 124 12.06 -20.23 -10.23
C HIS A 124 13.10 -19.10 -10.43
N ALA A 125 13.29 -18.27 -9.40
CA ALA A 125 14.30 -17.20 -9.41
C ALA A 125 15.72 -17.74 -9.53
N LYS A 126 16.06 -18.79 -8.77
CA LYS A 126 17.38 -19.47 -8.83
C LYS A 126 17.63 -20.10 -10.19
N ALA A 127 16.64 -20.78 -10.75
CA ALA A 127 16.77 -21.48 -12.04
C ALA A 127 17.13 -20.55 -13.21
N ARG A 128 16.68 -19.29 -13.18
CA ARG A 128 17.01 -18.28 -14.18
C ARG A 128 18.21 -17.38 -13.81
N GLY A 129 18.85 -17.63 -12.66
CA GLY A 129 19.98 -16.82 -12.19
C GLY A 129 19.59 -15.39 -11.78
N ALA A 130 18.38 -15.19 -11.26
CA ALA A 130 17.91 -13.89 -10.83
C ALA A 130 18.76 -13.33 -9.69
N LYS A 131 18.96 -12.00 -9.66
CA LYS A 131 19.47 -11.34 -8.46
C LYS A 131 18.36 -11.28 -7.43
N ILE A 132 18.54 -11.98 -6.32
CA ILE A 132 17.64 -11.98 -5.18
C ILE A 132 18.10 -10.89 -4.21
N TYR A 133 17.22 -9.96 -3.86
CA TYR A 133 17.51 -8.86 -2.93
C TYR A 133 17.18 -9.22 -1.49
N ALA A 134 16.07 -9.92 -1.28
CA ALA A 134 15.57 -10.35 0.02
C ALA A 134 14.55 -11.46 -0.16
N GLU A 135 14.20 -12.11 0.92
CA GLU A 135 13.09 -13.06 1.02
C GLU A 135 11.94 -12.40 1.78
N VAL A 136 10.71 -12.61 1.33
CA VAL A 136 9.51 -12.34 2.12
C VAL A 136 9.22 -13.60 2.93
N ALA A 137 9.56 -13.57 4.20
CA ALA A 137 9.48 -14.76 5.06
C ALA A 137 8.05 -15.02 5.56
N GLY A 138 7.29 -13.98 5.85
CA GLY A 138 5.92 -14.10 6.31
C GLY A 138 5.15 -12.80 6.27
N VAL A 139 3.84 -12.88 6.44
CA VAL A 139 2.94 -11.72 6.39
C VAL A 139 1.92 -11.77 7.53
N GLY A 140 1.62 -10.61 8.11
CA GLY A 140 0.61 -10.47 9.15
C GLY A 140 -0.49 -9.51 8.74
N ARG A 141 -1.68 -9.74 9.26
CA ARG A 141 -2.83 -8.82 9.14
C ARG A 141 -3.59 -8.79 10.47
N SER A 142 -4.13 -7.64 10.79
CA SER A 142 -4.96 -7.43 11.98
C SER A 142 -5.89 -6.24 11.77
N ALA A 143 -6.77 -6.01 12.72
CA ALA A 143 -7.60 -4.81 12.80
C ALA A 143 -7.64 -4.32 14.25
N ASP A 144 -7.69 -3.00 14.44
CA ASP A 144 -7.77 -2.40 15.78
C ASP A 144 -9.12 -2.64 16.48
N ALA A 145 -10.21 -2.76 15.70
CA ALA A 145 -11.59 -2.89 16.21
C ALA A 145 -11.92 -1.85 17.31
N HIS A 146 -11.42 -0.61 17.15
CA HIS A 146 -11.47 0.43 18.16
C HIS A 146 -12.20 1.69 17.68
N HIS A 147 -11.72 2.37 16.68
CA HIS A 147 -12.23 3.65 16.19
C HIS A 147 -12.04 3.76 14.66
N LEU A 148 -12.83 4.64 14.03
CA LEU A 148 -12.81 4.80 12.57
C LEU A 148 -11.44 5.28 12.04
N THR A 149 -10.75 6.17 12.76
CA THR A 149 -9.48 6.78 12.34
C THR A 149 -8.37 6.72 13.39
N ALA A 150 -8.70 6.54 14.68
CA ALA A 150 -7.70 6.47 15.75
C ALA A 150 -7.24 5.04 16.00
N SER A 151 -5.95 4.85 16.18
CA SER A 151 -5.37 3.58 16.61
C SER A 151 -5.80 3.20 18.01
N HIS A 152 -5.79 1.90 18.31
CA HIS A 152 -6.04 1.40 19.65
C HIS A 152 -5.02 2.01 20.65
N PRO A 153 -5.45 2.55 21.81
CA PRO A 153 -4.56 3.27 22.74
C PRO A 153 -3.39 2.40 23.24
N GLU A 154 -3.60 1.11 23.39
CA GLU A 154 -2.56 0.15 23.79
C GLU A 154 -1.84 -0.51 22.61
N GLY A 155 -2.08 -0.05 21.37
CA GLY A 155 -1.44 -0.60 20.17
C GLY A 155 -1.80 -2.06 19.86
N LEU A 156 -2.99 -2.50 20.23
CA LEU A 156 -3.39 -3.91 20.11
C LEU A 156 -3.28 -4.42 18.68
N GLY A 157 -3.82 -3.70 17.69
CA GLY A 157 -3.74 -4.10 16.28
C GLY A 157 -2.30 -4.16 15.78
N ALA A 158 -1.47 -3.16 16.12
CA ALA A 158 -0.05 -3.16 15.76
C ALA A 158 0.71 -4.35 16.38
N LYS A 159 0.43 -4.69 17.64
CA LYS A 159 0.99 -5.88 18.30
C LYS A 159 0.55 -7.17 17.58
N LEU A 160 -0.73 -7.30 17.28
CA LEU A 160 -1.28 -8.49 16.64
C LEU A 160 -0.71 -8.70 15.22
N VAL A 161 -0.58 -7.63 14.41
CA VAL A 161 -0.03 -7.77 13.06
C VAL A 161 1.42 -8.23 13.07
N MET A 162 2.23 -7.74 14.03
CA MET A 162 3.61 -8.19 14.19
C MET A 162 3.69 -9.66 14.63
N LEU A 163 2.88 -10.07 15.61
CA LEU A 163 2.83 -11.46 16.06
C LEU A 163 2.36 -12.40 14.95
N ASN A 164 1.33 -12.02 14.19
CA ASN A 164 0.85 -12.83 13.07
C ASN A 164 1.91 -12.96 11.95
N ALA A 165 2.68 -11.90 11.69
CA ALA A 165 3.76 -11.96 10.71
C ALA A 165 4.91 -12.88 11.16
N LEU A 166 5.27 -12.86 12.45
CA LEU A 166 6.28 -13.74 13.02
C LEU A 166 5.82 -15.20 13.03
N GLU A 167 4.55 -15.44 13.37
CA GLU A 167 3.95 -16.79 13.31
C GLU A 167 3.97 -17.35 11.90
N ASP A 168 3.55 -16.55 10.89
CA ASP A 168 3.56 -16.95 9.48
C ASP A 168 5.00 -17.18 8.94
N ALA A 169 5.98 -16.46 9.47
CA ALA A 169 7.39 -16.61 9.16
C ALA A 169 8.10 -17.72 9.95
N GLU A 170 7.42 -18.34 10.93
CA GLU A 170 8.02 -19.29 11.90
C GLU A 170 9.23 -18.70 12.65
N MET A 171 9.21 -17.39 12.93
CA MET A 171 10.27 -16.62 13.58
C MET A 171 9.89 -16.19 15.00
N LYS A 172 10.91 -15.99 15.83
CA LYS A 172 10.77 -15.43 17.19
C LYS A 172 11.06 -13.92 17.18
N PRO A 173 10.50 -13.17 18.12
CA PRO A 173 10.77 -11.73 18.23
C PRO A 173 12.25 -11.36 18.33
N GLU A 174 13.06 -12.23 18.97
CA GLU A 174 14.50 -12.02 19.17
C GLU A 174 15.32 -12.15 17.90
N GLU A 175 14.73 -12.67 16.82
CA GLU A 175 15.35 -12.81 15.50
C GLU A 175 15.10 -11.59 14.61
N VAL A 176 14.38 -10.57 15.12
CA VAL A 176 14.10 -9.32 14.40
C VAL A 176 15.14 -8.26 14.76
N ASP A 177 15.92 -7.86 13.80
CA ASP A 177 16.95 -6.84 13.98
C ASP A 177 16.43 -5.39 13.81
N TYR A 178 15.35 -5.18 13.04
CA TYR A 178 14.87 -3.85 12.68
C TYR A 178 13.36 -3.82 12.46
N ILE A 179 12.71 -2.77 12.94
CA ILE A 179 11.31 -2.43 12.70
C ILE A 179 11.26 -1.08 11.97
N ASN A 180 10.62 -1.06 10.80
CA ASN A 180 10.42 0.15 10.01
C ASN A 180 9.02 0.73 10.24
#